data_f3c8a7ff69ec89d3347c67dc288e5ad7
#
_entry.id   f3c8a7ff69ec89d3347c67dc288e5ad7
#
_cell.length_a   1.000
_cell.length_b   1.000
_cell.length_c   1.000
_cell.angle_alpha   90.00
_cell.angle_beta   90.00
_cell.angle_gamma   90.00
#
_symmetry.space_group_name_H-M   'P 1'
#
loop_
_entity.id
_entity.type
_entity.pdbx_description
1 polymer ?
#
loop_
_entity_poly.entity_id
_entity_poly.type
_entity_poly.pdbx_seq_one_letter_code
_entity_poly.pdbx_strand_id
1 'polypeptide(L)'
;MALVKNISLIKKNSKTFYLASAFLPHNIKKKVLEVYAFCRLYDDIIDLKLDNNIDNLQPKIKHLNLNEKVIEQIKTGIDSDRNFKRYNNTHELIQYSYRVAGCVGLIMCELLKVKNAKHKYHAIDLGVAMQLTNICRDISEDLINGRVYIPKTMLPGDTISIKDEAVFACITELLVLSEKYYESALHGIKHIPMRSRFSILLALRLYQAIGKKIKRSKNKYSVKKINTTKFEKFIILISCFFEFLFMHLFSVRKTKHNSE
;
A
#
# COMPACT_ATOMS: atom_id res chain seq x y z
N MET A 1 1.29 25.67 9.00
CA MET A 1 2.70 25.23 8.92
C MET A 1 2.88 23.71 8.92
N ALA A 2 2.18 22.92 9.73
CA ALA A 2 2.30 21.44 9.75
C ALA A 2 1.96 20.75 8.42
N LEU A 3 0.95 21.18 7.69
CA LEU A 3 0.50 20.57 6.44
C LEU A 3 1.53 20.68 5.31
N VAL A 4 2.21 21.81 5.18
CA VAL A 4 3.24 22.05 4.13
C VAL A 4 4.45 21.13 4.37
N LYS A 5 4.86 20.95 5.64
CA LYS A 5 5.94 20.02 6.02
C LYS A 5 5.56 18.56 5.70
N ASN A 6 4.29 18.18 5.91
CA ASN A 6 3.78 16.85 5.59
C ASN A 6 3.74 16.58 4.06
N ILE A 7 3.37 17.56 3.24
CA ILE A 7 3.34 17.41 1.78
C ILE A 7 4.76 17.21 1.21
N SER A 8 5.75 17.93 1.72
CA SER A 8 7.14 17.76 1.27
C SER A 8 7.70 16.38 1.64
N LEU A 9 7.36 15.88 2.83
CA LEU A 9 7.73 14.54 3.31
C LEU A 9 7.13 13.45 2.39
N ILE A 10 5.84 13.58 2.03
CA ILE A 10 5.15 12.62 1.18
C ILE A 10 5.71 12.63 -0.24
N LYS A 11 5.96 13.81 -0.81
CA LYS A 11 6.61 13.93 -2.13
C LYS A 11 7.97 13.25 -2.19
N LYS A 12 8.73 13.34 -1.10
CA LYS A 12 10.07 12.75 -0.99
C LYS A 12 9.98 11.22 -0.88
N ASN A 13 9.11 10.71 0.01
CA ASN A 13 9.09 9.32 0.43
C ASN A 13 8.18 8.43 -0.43
N SER A 14 7.09 8.97 -1.01
CA SER A 14 6.16 8.19 -1.83
C SER A 14 5.60 8.96 -3.02
N LYS A 15 6.40 9.07 -4.10
CA LYS A 15 6.01 9.74 -5.35
C LYS A 15 4.77 9.10 -6.00
N THR A 16 4.61 7.81 -5.86
CA THR A 16 3.49 7.03 -6.42
C THR A 16 2.19 7.34 -5.69
N PHE A 17 2.19 7.29 -4.35
CA PHE A 17 1.04 7.63 -3.53
C PHE A 17 0.64 9.11 -3.70
N TYR A 18 1.61 10.01 -3.73
CA TYR A 18 1.37 11.44 -3.93
C TYR A 18 0.69 11.72 -5.28
N LEU A 19 1.15 11.08 -6.36
CA LEU A 19 0.55 11.20 -7.69
C LEU A 19 -0.92 10.75 -7.68
N ALA A 20 -1.19 9.56 -7.14
CA ALA A 20 -2.56 9.06 -7.07
C ALA A 20 -3.47 9.95 -6.21
N SER A 21 -2.99 10.41 -5.04
CA SER A 21 -3.75 11.29 -4.15
C SER A 21 -4.12 12.64 -4.76
N ALA A 22 -3.43 13.06 -5.84
CA ALA A 22 -3.72 14.31 -6.52
C ALA A 22 -5.13 14.36 -7.13
N PHE A 23 -5.69 13.19 -7.44
CA PHE A 23 -7.03 13.03 -8.02
C PHE A 23 -8.15 12.83 -6.99
N LEU A 24 -7.84 12.87 -5.70
CA LEU A 24 -8.87 12.87 -4.65
C LEU A 24 -9.54 14.25 -4.51
N PRO A 25 -10.83 14.32 -4.14
CA PRO A 25 -11.46 15.56 -3.72
C PRO A 25 -10.63 16.26 -2.63
N HIS A 26 -10.53 17.59 -2.69
CA HIS A 26 -9.61 18.37 -1.85
C HIS A 26 -9.73 18.08 -0.35
N ASN A 27 -10.95 18.00 0.18
CA ASN A 27 -11.23 17.71 1.58
C ASN A 27 -10.79 16.28 1.98
N ILE A 28 -10.98 15.30 1.10
CA ILE A 28 -10.56 13.91 1.31
C ILE A 28 -9.03 13.82 1.22
N LYS A 29 -8.45 14.42 0.19
CA LYS A 29 -6.99 14.45 -0.01
C LYS A 29 -6.27 14.95 1.24
N LYS A 30 -6.75 16.06 1.85
CA LYS A 30 -6.17 16.60 3.07
C LYS A 30 -6.10 15.54 4.18
N LYS A 31 -7.22 14.88 4.47
CA LYS A 31 -7.32 13.84 5.52
C LYS A 31 -6.43 12.63 5.21
N VAL A 32 -6.41 12.19 3.96
CA VAL A 32 -5.57 11.06 3.51
C VAL A 32 -4.08 11.38 3.67
N LEU A 33 -3.65 12.60 3.37
CA LEU A 33 -2.27 13.05 3.56
C LEU A 33 -1.90 13.15 5.05
N GLU A 34 -2.84 13.51 5.92
CA GLU A 34 -2.62 13.54 7.38
C GLU A 34 -2.44 12.13 7.94
N VAL A 35 -3.28 11.16 7.53
CA VAL A 35 -3.13 9.74 7.91
C VAL A 35 -1.80 9.17 7.40
N TYR A 36 -1.47 9.43 6.14
CA TYR A 36 -0.17 8.99 5.59
C TYR A 36 1.00 9.55 6.38
N ALA A 37 0.96 10.86 6.71
CA ALA A 37 2.00 11.49 7.49
C ALA A 37 2.13 10.89 8.90
N PHE A 38 1.00 10.54 9.53
CA PHE A 38 0.99 9.84 10.81
C PHE A 38 1.70 8.48 10.70
N CYS A 39 1.27 7.62 9.77
CA CYS A 39 1.88 6.30 9.59
C CYS A 39 3.39 6.42 9.30
N ARG A 40 3.77 7.33 8.40
CA ARG A 40 5.18 7.51 8.03
C ARG A 40 6.05 8.04 9.17
N LEU A 41 5.54 9.01 9.93
CA LEU A 41 6.28 9.55 11.09
C LEU A 41 6.41 8.49 12.19
N TYR A 42 5.39 7.67 12.38
CA TYR A 42 5.43 6.57 13.34
C TYR A 42 6.50 5.54 12.92
N ASP A 43 6.50 5.14 11.66
CA ASP A 43 7.50 4.26 11.05
C ASP A 43 8.93 4.83 11.18
N ASP A 44 9.14 6.09 10.81
CA ASP A 44 10.44 6.78 10.94
C ASP A 44 10.94 6.81 12.41
N ILE A 45 10.04 6.98 13.39
CA ILE A 45 10.40 6.95 14.83
C ILE A 45 10.87 5.57 15.26
N ILE A 46 10.16 4.50 14.81
CA ILE A 46 10.56 3.13 15.10
C ILE A 46 11.91 2.80 14.46
N ASP A 47 12.09 3.15 13.19
CA ASP A 47 13.33 2.91 12.44
C ASP A 47 14.54 3.63 13.05
N LEU A 48 14.35 4.86 13.52
CA LEU A 48 15.40 5.68 14.13
C LEU A 48 15.56 5.47 15.64
N LYS A 49 14.73 4.60 16.25
CA LYS A 49 14.70 4.33 17.71
C LYS A 49 14.50 5.59 18.56
N LEU A 50 13.65 6.51 18.12
CA LEU A 50 13.37 7.80 18.76
C LEU A 50 12.11 7.72 19.64
N ASP A 51 12.16 7.02 20.77
CA ASP A 51 11.00 6.68 21.60
C ASP A 51 10.24 7.89 22.18
N ASN A 52 10.90 9.00 22.43
CA ASN A 52 10.31 10.16 23.13
C ASN A 52 9.26 10.95 22.34
N ASN A 53 8.96 10.59 21.09
CA ASN A 53 8.09 11.36 20.21
C ASN A 53 6.79 10.66 19.81
N ILE A 54 6.60 9.40 20.18
CA ILE A 54 5.46 8.57 19.74
C ILE A 54 4.14 9.12 20.28
N ASP A 55 4.06 9.47 21.56
CA ASP A 55 2.84 9.94 22.21
C ASP A 55 2.29 11.24 21.61
N ASN A 56 3.16 12.02 20.97
CA ASN A 56 2.80 13.28 20.34
C ASN A 56 2.17 13.11 18.92
N LEU A 57 2.13 11.90 18.37
CA LEU A 57 1.62 11.66 17.02
C LEU A 57 0.11 11.42 16.98
N GLN A 58 -0.43 10.61 17.89
CA GLN A 58 -1.86 10.25 17.90
C GLN A 58 -2.79 11.47 18.02
N PRO A 59 -2.50 12.48 18.86
CA PRO A 59 -3.32 13.69 18.94
C PRO A 59 -3.47 14.42 17.58
N LYS A 60 -2.47 14.30 16.69
CA LYS A 60 -2.48 14.99 15.39
C LYS A 60 -3.55 14.50 14.43
N ILE A 61 -4.05 13.27 14.59
CA ILE A 61 -5.12 12.69 13.76
C ILE A 61 -6.43 12.49 14.52
N LYS A 62 -6.49 12.79 15.81
CA LYS A 62 -7.68 12.62 16.65
C LYS A 62 -8.93 13.33 16.09
N HIS A 63 -8.74 14.50 15.48
CA HIS A 63 -9.81 15.29 14.88
C HIS A 63 -10.45 14.62 13.64
N LEU A 64 -9.84 13.56 13.09
CA LEU A 64 -10.39 12.79 11.97
C LEU A 64 -11.47 11.79 12.41
N ASN A 65 -11.62 11.54 13.72
CA ASN A 65 -12.55 10.58 14.31
C ASN A 65 -12.49 9.19 13.67
N LEU A 66 -11.28 8.69 13.49
CA LEU A 66 -11.02 7.36 12.92
C LEU A 66 -11.21 6.28 13.98
N ASN A 67 -11.50 5.06 13.52
CA ASN A 67 -11.66 3.92 14.42
C ASN A 67 -10.35 3.64 15.18
N GLU A 68 -10.38 3.84 16.51
CA GLU A 68 -9.19 3.68 17.37
C GLU A 68 -8.62 2.27 17.36
N LYS A 69 -9.48 1.23 17.25
CA LYS A 69 -9.02 -0.16 17.13
C LYS A 69 -8.20 -0.39 15.86
N VAL A 70 -8.58 0.27 14.75
CA VAL A 70 -7.85 0.17 13.49
C VAL A 70 -6.51 0.90 13.59
N ILE A 71 -6.47 2.07 14.22
CA ILE A 71 -5.22 2.81 14.49
C ILE A 71 -4.28 1.97 15.37
N GLU A 72 -4.82 1.31 16.41
CA GLU A 72 -4.02 0.47 17.29
C GLU A 72 -3.42 -0.75 16.56
N GLN A 73 -4.16 -1.36 15.63
CA GLN A 73 -3.61 -2.42 14.78
C GLN A 73 -2.44 -1.92 13.91
N ILE A 74 -2.54 -0.70 13.36
CA ILE A 74 -1.44 -0.12 12.57
C ILE A 74 -0.21 0.09 13.46
N LYS A 75 -0.39 0.66 14.65
CA LYS A 75 0.70 0.86 15.61
C LYS A 75 1.35 -0.46 15.98
N THR A 76 0.55 -1.46 16.36
CA THR A 76 1.04 -2.82 16.68
C THR A 76 1.83 -3.43 15.54
N GLY A 77 1.38 -3.21 14.29
CA GLY A 77 2.10 -3.70 13.11
C GLY A 77 3.47 -3.03 12.94
N ILE A 78 3.52 -1.69 13.04
CA ILE A 78 4.78 -0.93 12.90
C ILE A 78 5.71 -1.21 14.10
N ASP A 79 5.18 -1.31 15.32
CA ASP A 79 5.96 -1.65 16.53
C ASP A 79 6.65 -3.01 16.44
N SER A 80 6.09 -3.97 15.67
CA SER A 80 6.72 -5.27 15.46
C SER A 80 8.06 -5.18 14.74
N ASP A 81 8.32 -4.10 14.03
CA ASP A 81 9.59 -3.85 13.34
C ASP A 81 10.71 -3.36 14.28
N ARG A 82 10.37 -2.91 15.52
CA ARG A 82 11.36 -2.49 16.54
C ARG A 82 12.26 -3.65 16.99
N ASN A 83 11.63 -4.81 17.27
CA ASN A 83 12.31 -6.04 17.67
C ASN A 83 11.97 -7.14 16.65
N PHE A 84 12.29 -6.86 15.39
CA PHE A 84 11.90 -7.69 14.27
C PHE A 84 12.27 -9.16 14.48
N LYS A 85 11.27 -10.02 14.30
CA LYS A 85 11.45 -11.47 14.22
C LYS A 85 10.95 -11.95 12.88
N ARG A 86 11.80 -12.69 12.17
CA ARG A 86 11.43 -13.24 10.87
C ARG A 86 10.19 -14.12 10.96
N TYR A 87 9.24 -13.91 10.07
CA TYR A 87 7.99 -14.67 10.00
C TYR A 87 8.25 -16.12 9.64
N ASN A 88 7.51 -17.05 10.28
CA ASN A 88 7.67 -18.47 10.02
C ASN A 88 7.02 -18.88 8.70
N ASN A 89 5.87 -18.31 8.38
CA ASN A 89 5.06 -18.70 7.21
C ASN A 89 4.37 -17.48 6.57
N THR A 90 3.79 -17.71 5.40
CA THR A 90 3.09 -16.67 4.60
C THR A 90 1.89 -16.09 5.33
N HIS A 91 1.22 -16.87 6.21
CA HIS A 91 0.08 -16.37 6.98
C HIS A 91 0.50 -15.26 7.95
N GLU A 92 1.63 -15.43 8.66
CA GLU A 92 2.18 -14.39 9.56
C GLU A 92 2.57 -13.13 8.78
N LEU A 93 3.16 -13.28 7.59
CA LEU A 93 3.48 -12.15 6.71
C LEU A 93 2.22 -11.41 6.25
N ILE A 94 1.14 -12.13 5.92
CA ILE A 94 -0.13 -11.53 5.56
C ILE A 94 -0.76 -10.81 6.76
N GLN A 95 -0.68 -11.37 7.97
CA GLN A 95 -1.15 -10.69 9.18
C GLN A 95 -0.40 -9.37 9.43
N TYR A 96 0.92 -9.36 9.25
CA TYR A 96 1.71 -8.13 9.30
C TYR A 96 1.24 -7.14 8.23
N SER A 97 1.14 -7.58 6.98
CA SER A 97 0.69 -6.74 5.86
C SER A 97 -0.71 -6.18 6.07
N TYR A 98 -1.61 -6.97 6.68
CA TYR A 98 -2.92 -6.49 7.11
C TYR A 98 -2.81 -5.36 8.13
N ARG A 99 -1.98 -5.52 9.16
CA ARG A 99 -1.82 -4.50 10.22
C ARG A 99 -1.28 -3.19 9.67
N VAL A 100 -0.17 -3.22 8.93
CA VAL A 100 0.53 -2.00 8.48
C VAL A 100 -0.11 -1.34 7.25
N ALA A 101 -0.87 -2.08 6.44
CA ALA A 101 -1.43 -1.57 5.18
C ALA A 101 -2.89 -1.93 4.95
N GLY A 102 -3.36 -3.14 5.27
CA GLY A 102 -4.77 -3.50 5.19
C GLY A 102 -5.64 -2.61 6.07
N CYS A 103 -5.19 -2.32 7.30
CA CYS A 103 -5.83 -1.36 8.20
C CYS A 103 -5.87 0.06 7.63
N VAL A 104 -4.87 0.49 6.87
CA VAL A 104 -4.93 1.76 6.12
C VAL A 104 -6.06 1.72 5.09
N GLY A 105 -6.29 0.57 4.43
CA GLY A 105 -7.44 0.35 3.55
C GLY A 105 -8.78 0.57 4.27
N LEU A 106 -8.91 0.10 5.52
CA LEU A 106 -10.10 0.35 6.35
C LEU A 106 -10.29 1.84 6.64
N ILE A 107 -9.22 2.55 7.02
CA ILE A 107 -9.26 4.01 7.22
C ILE A 107 -9.69 4.72 5.92
N MET A 108 -9.17 4.29 4.77
CA MET A 108 -9.59 4.85 3.48
C MET A 108 -11.09 4.65 3.25
N CYS A 109 -11.68 3.49 3.61
CA CYS A 109 -13.12 3.27 3.53
C CYS A 109 -13.91 4.26 4.40
N GLU A 110 -13.44 4.58 5.60
CA GLU A 110 -14.07 5.56 6.49
C GLU A 110 -14.00 6.97 5.88
N LEU A 111 -12.83 7.41 5.44
CA LEU A 111 -12.63 8.72 4.83
C LEU A 111 -13.42 8.89 3.53
N LEU A 112 -13.54 7.83 2.74
CA LEU A 112 -14.29 7.79 1.48
C LEU A 112 -15.79 7.54 1.69
N LYS A 113 -16.23 7.27 2.93
CA LYS A 113 -17.62 6.97 3.30
C LYS A 113 -18.19 5.78 2.52
N VAL A 114 -17.43 4.69 2.41
CA VAL A 114 -17.90 3.43 1.83
C VAL A 114 -18.96 2.82 2.74
N LYS A 115 -20.21 2.77 2.26
CA LYS A 115 -21.37 2.44 3.09
C LYS A 115 -21.45 0.95 3.49
N ASN A 116 -21.14 0.05 2.56
CA ASN A 116 -21.34 -1.37 2.77
C ASN A 116 -20.08 -2.04 3.33
N ALA A 117 -20.23 -2.66 4.51
CA ALA A 117 -19.16 -3.35 5.21
C ALA A 117 -18.52 -4.47 4.37
N LYS A 118 -19.30 -5.17 3.53
CA LYS A 118 -18.79 -6.25 2.65
C LYS A 118 -17.72 -5.76 1.68
N HIS A 119 -17.71 -4.48 1.30
CA HIS A 119 -16.71 -3.94 0.38
C HIS A 119 -15.40 -3.51 1.05
N LYS A 120 -15.37 -3.49 2.39
CA LYS A 120 -14.14 -3.16 3.15
C LYS A 120 -13.05 -4.22 2.95
N TYR A 121 -13.41 -5.49 2.70
CA TYR A 121 -12.43 -6.54 2.40
C TYR A 121 -11.57 -6.21 1.19
N HIS A 122 -12.15 -5.66 0.12
CA HIS A 122 -11.41 -5.26 -1.07
C HIS A 122 -10.40 -4.14 -0.79
N ALA A 123 -10.69 -3.26 0.18
CA ALA A 123 -9.76 -2.22 0.58
C ALA A 123 -8.62 -2.78 1.44
N ILE A 124 -8.90 -3.77 2.30
CA ILE A 124 -7.88 -4.52 3.03
C ILE A 124 -6.96 -5.22 2.02
N ASP A 125 -7.53 -5.91 1.05
CA ASP A 125 -6.79 -6.63 0.01
C ASP A 125 -5.88 -5.69 -0.78
N LEU A 126 -6.34 -4.47 -1.10
CA LEU A 126 -5.50 -3.47 -1.74
C LEU A 126 -4.28 -3.10 -0.87
N GLY A 127 -4.50 -2.88 0.42
CA GLY A 127 -3.43 -2.60 1.37
C GLY A 127 -2.42 -3.74 1.43
N VAL A 128 -2.89 -4.98 1.60
CA VAL A 128 -2.04 -6.19 1.64
C VAL A 128 -1.25 -6.34 0.34
N ALA A 129 -1.88 -6.19 -0.83
CA ALA A 129 -1.21 -6.26 -2.14
C ALA A 129 -0.09 -5.23 -2.27
N MET A 130 -0.36 -3.99 -1.85
CA MET A 130 0.62 -2.90 -1.87
C MET A 130 1.80 -3.20 -0.93
N GLN A 131 1.54 -3.75 0.26
CA GLN A 131 2.59 -4.07 1.22
C GLN A 131 3.46 -5.24 0.74
N LEU A 132 2.88 -6.31 0.20
CA LEU A 132 3.64 -7.39 -0.42
C LEU A 132 4.52 -6.87 -1.56
N THR A 133 4.01 -5.94 -2.37
CA THR A 133 4.80 -5.28 -3.43
C THR A 133 5.94 -4.44 -2.85
N ASN A 134 5.72 -3.72 -1.74
CA ASN A 134 6.77 -2.95 -1.05
C ASN A 134 7.86 -3.88 -0.52
N ILE A 135 7.50 -4.95 0.18
CA ILE A 135 8.45 -5.97 0.69
C ILE A 135 9.32 -6.52 -0.44
N CYS A 136 8.71 -6.87 -1.58
CA CYS A 136 9.46 -7.34 -2.74
C CYS A 136 10.36 -6.27 -3.36
N ARG A 137 9.98 -5.00 -3.29
CA ARG A 137 10.75 -3.87 -3.84
C ARG A 137 11.92 -3.46 -2.96
N ASP A 138 11.72 -3.51 -1.65
CA ASP A 138 12.61 -2.87 -0.68
C ASP A 138 13.57 -3.85 0.00
N ILE A 139 13.61 -5.10 -0.44
CA ILE A 139 14.39 -6.19 0.20
C ILE A 139 15.85 -5.84 0.48
N SER A 140 16.51 -5.03 -0.38
CA SER A 140 17.89 -4.59 -0.14
C SER A 140 18.01 -3.64 1.04
N GLU A 141 17.05 -2.71 1.17
CA GLU A 141 17.00 -1.75 2.26
C GLU A 141 16.64 -2.47 3.58
N ASP A 142 15.69 -3.42 3.50
CA ASP A 142 15.25 -4.20 4.65
C ASP A 142 16.38 -5.08 5.19
N LEU A 143 17.16 -5.72 4.32
CA LEU A 143 18.36 -6.50 4.72
C LEU A 143 19.42 -5.63 5.41
N ILE A 144 19.67 -4.41 4.92
CA ILE A 144 20.60 -3.47 5.56
C ILE A 144 20.11 -3.11 6.96
N ASN A 145 18.80 -3.01 7.16
CA ASN A 145 18.15 -2.74 8.45
C ASN A 145 18.00 -3.99 9.34
N GLY A 146 18.55 -5.14 8.92
CA GLY A 146 18.47 -6.41 9.66
C GLY A 146 17.09 -7.07 9.58
N ARG A 147 16.26 -6.73 8.59
CA ARG A 147 14.90 -7.25 8.42
C ARG A 147 14.79 -8.16 7.20
N VAL A 148 14.20 -9.33 7.39
CA VAL A 148 13.92 -10.30 6.33
C VAL A 148 12.44 -10.66 6.38
N TYR A 149 11.63 -10.02 5.56
CA TYR A 149 10.18 -10.28 5.52
C TYR A 149 9.80 -11.57 4.79
N ILE A 150 10.71 -12.16 3.97
CA ILE A 150 10.45 -13.46 3.33
C ILE A 150 10.33 -14.54 4.42
N PRO A 151 9.19 -15.28 4.48
CA PRO A 151 8.96 -16.31 5.49
C PRO A 151 10.00 -17.42 5.47
N LYS A 152 10.28 -18.03 6.64
CA LYS A 152 11.22 -19.15 6.78
C LYS A 152 10.80 -20.36 5.96
N THR A 153 9.48 -20.62 5.84
CA THR A 153 8.96 -21.73 5.03
C THR A 153 9.22 -21.57 3.53
N MET A 154 9.37 -20.32 3.03
CA MET A 154 9.67 -20.05 1.62
C MET A 154 11.19 -20.08 1.37
N LEU A 155 11.97 -19.61 2.32
CA LEU A 155 13.43 -19.52 2.22
C LEU A 155 14.04 -19.94 3.56
N PRO A 156 14.38 -21.25 3.74
CA PRO A 156 15.05 -21.73 4.95
C PRO A 156 16.43 -21.09 5.16
N GLY A 157 16.85 -21.01 6.44
CA GLY A 157 18.14 -20.43 6.83
C GLY A 157 18.03 -18.97 7.23
N ASP A 158 19.03 -18.52 8.00
CA ASP A 158 19.05 -17.16 8.57
C ASP A 158 19.93 -16.20 7.75
N THR A 159 20.89 -16.73 6.98
CA THR A 159 21.75 -15.94 6.11
C THR A 159 21.15 -15.86 4.71
N ILE A 160 20.77 -14.65 4.29
CA ILE A 160 20.12 -14.40 3.01
C ILE A 160 21.01 -13.49 2.17
N SER A 161 21.36 -13.95 0.97
CA SER A 161 22.00 -13.13 -0.04
C SER A 161 20.99 -12.69 -1.08
N ILE A 162 20.88 -11.38 -1.30
CA ILE A 162 19.97 -10.82 -2.32
C ILE A 162 20.30 -11.28 -3.75
N LYS A 163 21.53 -11.77 -3.99
CA LYS A 163 21.96 -12.30 -5.29
C LYS A 163 21.53 -13.75 -5.50
N ASP A 164 21.00 -14.39 -4.47
CA ASP A 164 20.55 -15.77 -4.53
C ASP A 164 19.31 -15.90 -5.42
N GLU A 165 19.31 -16.82 -6.36
CA GLU A 165 18.16 -17.12 -7.23
C GLU A 165 16.96 -17.60 -6.41
N ALA A 166 17.17 -18.28 -5.28
CA ALA A 166 16.12 -18.69 -4.37
C ALA A 166 15.37 -17.47 -3.78
N VAL A 167 16.07 -16.39 -3.47
CA VAL A 167 15.45 -15.14 -3.02
C VAL A 167 14.56 -14.55 -4.11
N PHE A 168 15.03 -14.54 -5.37
CA PHE A 168 14.23 -14.04 -6.48
C PHE A 168 13.01 -14.92 -6.77
N ALA A 169 13.14 -16.23 -6.60
CA ALA A 169 12.00 -17.16 -6.70
C ALA A 169 10.94 -16.84 -5.65
N CYS A 170 11.32 -16.66 -4.38
CA CYS A 170 10.41 -16.27 -3.30
C CYS A 170 9.72 -14.92 -3.57
N ILE A 171 10.46 -13.92 -4.05
CA ILE A 171 9.91 -12.62 -4.44
C ILE A 171 8.88 -12.79 -5.56
N THR A 172 9.17 -13.61 -6.56
CA THR A 172 8.24 -13.87 -7.66
C THR A 172 6.96 -14.52 -7.16
N GLU A 173 7.05 -15.46 -6.23
CA GLU A 173 5.90 -16.11 -5.58
C GLU A 173 5.07 -15.11 -4.77
N LEU A 174 5.70 -14.26 -3.96
CA LEU A 174 5.01 -13.19 -3.21
C LEU A 174 4.32 -12.19 -4.15
N LEU A 175 4.93 -11.87 -5.29
CA LEU A 175 4.31 -11.01 -6.30
C LEU A 175 3.14 -11.70 -7.03
N VAL A 176 3.17 -13.02 -7.22
CA VAL A 176 2.00 -13.78 -7.71
C VAL A 176 0.89 -13.74 -6.69
N LEU A 177 1.21 -13.89 -5.41
CA LEU A 177 0.24 -13.76 -4.33
C LEU A 177 -0.36 -12.34 -4.29
N SER A 178 0.47 -11.29 -4.43
CA SER A 178 -0.02 -9.91 -4.44
C SER A 178 -1.00 -9.63 -5.60
N GLU A 179 -0.81 -10.26 -6.76
CA GLU A 179 -1.75 -10.11 -7.90
C GLU A 179 -3.15 -10.61 -7.55
N LYS A 180 -3.30 -11.71 -6.80
CA LYS A 180 -4.61 -12.21 -6.34
C LYS A 180 -5.33 -11.17 -5.47
N TYR A 181 -4.59 -10.50 -4.58
CA TYR A 181 -5.12 -9.41 -3.75
C TYR A 181 -5.46 -8.17 -4.58
N TYR A 182 -4.67 -7.82 -5.62
CA TYR A 182 -5.03 -6.74 -6.55
C TYR A 182 -6.28 -7.06 -7.36
N GLU A 183 -6.48 -8.31 -7.78
CA GLU A 183 -7.70 -8.76 -8.47
C GLU A 183 -8.93 -8.58 -7.59
N SER A 184 -8.87 -9.02 -6.32
CA SER A 184 -9.94 -8.77 -5.35
C SER A 184 -10.19 -7.26 -5.16
N ALA A 185 -9.14 -6.48 -4.98
CA ALA A 185 -9.24 -5.03 -4.80
C ALA A 185 -9.91 -4.35 -6.00
N LEU A 186 -9.64 -4.80 -7.23
CA LEU A 186 -10.23 -4.26 -8.44
C LEU A 186 -11.77 -4.43 -8.45
N HIS A 187 -12.29 -5.55 -7.96
CA HIS A 187 -13.74 -5.74 -7.79
C HIS A 187 -14.36 -4.72 -6.83
N GLY A 188 -13.59 -4.22 -5.86
CA GLY A 188 -14.02 -3.19 -4.90
C GLY A 188 -14.13 -1.79 -5.49
N ILE A 189 -13.42 -1.48 -6.57
CA ILE A 189 -13.32 -0.12 -7.14
C ILE A 189 -14.70 0.47 -7.46
N LYS A 190 -15.63 -0.32 -8.01
CA LYS A 190 -16.99 0.13 -8.37
C LYS A 190 -17.83 0.59 -7.17
N HIS A 191 -17.46 0.20 -5.94
CA HIS A 191 -18.18 0.54 -4.71
C HIS A 191 -17.62 1.79 -4.02
N ILE A 192 -16.54 2.36 -4.54
CA ILE A 192 -15.97 3.63 -4.09
C ILE A 192 -16.79 4.78 -4.68
N PRO A 193 -17.03 5.89 -3.91
CA PRO A 193 -17.65 7.08 -4.47
C PRO A 193 -16.95 7.58 -5.74
N MET A 194 -17.72 7.88 -6.78
CA MET A 194 -17.24 8.17 -8.14
C MET A 194 -16.06 9.14 -8.18
N ARG A 195 -16.14 10.24 -7.40
CA ARG A 195 -15.12 11.29 -7.35
C ARG A 195 -13.76 10.83 -6.83
N SER A 196 -13.70 9.69 -6.12
CA SER A 196 -12.46 9.15 -5.53
C SER A 196 -12.00 7.88 -6.25
N ARG A 197 -12.87 7.27 -7.06
CA ARG A 197 -12.64 5.97 -7.71
C ARG A 197 -11.41 5.96 -8.58
N PHE A 198 -11.24 7.00 -9.41
CA PHE A 198 -10.09 7.12 -10.30
C PHE A 198 -8.76 7.16 -9.53
N SER A 199 -8.70 7.90 -8.41
CA SER A 199 -7.50 7.99 -7.57
C SER A 199 -7.07 6.62 -7.03
N ILE A 200 -8.03 5.83 -6.54
CA ILE A 200 -7.74 4.50 -5.98
C ILE A 200 -7.34 3.50 -7.08
N LEU A 201 -8.03 3.53 -8.24
CA LEU A 201 -7.66 2.74 -9.41
C LEU A 201 -6.23 3.05 -9.87
N LEU A 202 -5.88 4.34 -9.96
CA LEU A 202 -4.54 4.78 -10.33
C LEU A 202 -3.49 4.30 -9.32
N ALA A 203 -3.77 4.39 -8.01
CA ALA A 203 -2.87 3.87 -6.98
C ALA A 203 -2.63 2.36 -7.18
N LEU A 204 -3.70 1.58 -7.36
CA LEU A 204 -3.63 0.15 -7.63
C LEU A 204 -2.73 -0.15 -8.83
N ARG A 205 -2.99 0.47 -9.98
CA ARG A 205 -2.26 0.22 -11.23
C ARG A 205 -0.79 0.63 -11.14
N LEU A 206 -0.49 1.73 -10.46
CA LEU A 206 0.89 2.18 -10.25
C LEU A 206 1.70 1.18 -9.40
N TYR A 207 1.11 0.65 -8.33
CA TYR A 207 1.78 -0.35 -7.48
C TYR A 207 1.90 -1.70 -8.18
N GLN A 208 0.85 -2.15 -8.86
CA GLN A 208 0.88 -3.36 -9.67
C GLN A 208 1.98 -3.30 -10.76
N ALA A 209 2.19 -2.12 -11.36
CA ALA A 209 3.26 -1.92 -12.34
C ALA A 209 4.66 -2.07 -11.73
N ILE A 210 4.87 -1.68 -10.46
CA ILE A 210 6.14 -1.92 -9.74
C ILE A 210 6.39 -3.43 -9.64
N GLY A 211 5.42 -4.22 -9.17
CA GLY A 211 5.53 -5.68 -9.08
C GLY A 211 5.84 -6.34 -10.42
N LYS A 212 5.13 -5.94 -11.49
CA LYS A 212 5.40 -6.43 -12.85
C LYS A 212 6.82 -6.10 -13.32
N LYS A 213 7.32 -4.92 -12.98
CA LYS A 213 8.69 -4.50 -13.33
C LYS A 213 9.73 -5.29 -12.56
N ILE A 214 9.52 -5.57 -11.27
CA ILE A 214 10.40 -6.44 -10.48
C ILE A 214 10.47 -7.83 -11.10
N LYS A 215 9.33 -8.46 -11.41
CA LYS A 215 9.31 -9.79 -12.08
C LYS A 215 10.08 -9.84 -13.40
N ARG A 216 10.06 -8.74 -14.18
CA ARG A 216 10.79 -8.64 -15.45
C ARG A 216 12.28 -8.37 -15.28
N SER A 217 12.71 -7.88 -14.13
CA SER A 217 14.10 -7.47 -13.91
C SER A 217 15.06 -8.64 -13.71
N LYS A 218 14.54 -9.83 -13.39
CA LYS A 218 15.35 -11.02 -13.05
C LYS A 218 16.46 -10.62 -12.05
N ASN A 219 17.71 -11.07 -12.29
CA ASN A 219 18.85 -10.82 -11.41
C ASN A 219 19.30 -9.35 -11.28
N LYS A 220 18.75 -8.43 -12.09
CA LYS A 220 19.10 -6.99 -12.01
C LYS A 220 18.42 -6.27 -10.86
N TYR A 221 17.41 -6.86 -10.23
CA TYR A 221 16.66 -6.23 -9.15
C TYR A 221 17.48 -6.05 -7.86
N SER A 222 18.50 -6.90 -7.64
CA SER A 222 19.37 -6.88 -6.45
C SER A 222 20.29 -5.67 -6.37
N VAL A 223 20.51 -4.97 -7.49
CA VAL A 223 21.50 -3.88 -7.58
C VAL A 223 20.88 -2.52 -7.29
N LYS A 224 19.57 -2.33 -7.56
CA LYS A 224 18.91 -1.02 -7.41
C LYS A 224 17.41 -1.21 -7.13
N LYS A 225 16.91 -0.42 -6.19
CA LYS A 225 15.47 -0.30 -5.91
C LYS A 225 14.67 -0.02 -7.18
N ILE A 226 13.77 -0.92 -7.55
CA ILE A 226 12.98 -0.82 -8.77
C ILE A 226 11.77 0.07 -8.54
N ASN A 227 11.69 1.13 -9.31
CA ASN A 227 10.56 2.07 -9.30
C ASN A 227 10.08 2.34 -10.73
N THR A 228 8.84 2.78 -10.87
CA THR A 228 8.31 3.29 -12.13
C THR A 228 8.92 4.66 -12.44
N THR A 229 9.35 4.85 -13.70
CA THR A 229 9.85 6.13 -14.21
C THR A 229 8.71 7.14 -14.38
N LYS A 230 9.04 8.41 -14.60
CA LYS A 230 8.02 9.44 -14.89
C LYS A 230 7.22 9.11 -16.15
N PHE A 231 7.87 8.59 -17.18
CA PHE A 231 7.24 8.20 -18.44
C PHE A 231 6.30 7.00 -18.25
N GLU A 232 6.73 5.96 -17.54
CA GLU A 232 5.88 4.82 -17.20
C GLU A 232 4.62 5.26 -16.41
N LYS A 233 4.79 6.16 -15.43
CA LYS A 233 3.67 6.72 -14.67
C LYS A 233 2.69 7.48 -15.54
N PHE A 234 3.18 8.21 -16.54
CA PHE A 234 2.34 8.93 -17.49
C PHE A 234 1.53 7.97 -18.37
N ILE A 235 2.16 6.92 -18.90
CA ILE A 235 1.45 5.87 -19.66
C ILE A 235 0.39 5.19 -18.80
N ILE A 236 0.73 4.84 -17.54
CA ILE A 236 -0.22 4.21 -16.61
C ILE A 236 -1.39 5.16 -16.33
N LEU A 237 -1.15 6.45 -16.15
CA LEU A 237 -2.19 7.45 -15.95
C LEU A 237 -3.19 7.48 -17.11
N ILE A 238 -2.69 7.51 -18.35
CA ILE A 238 -3.53 7.50 -19.56
C ILE A 238 -4.31 6.19 -19.67
N SER A 239 -3.66 5.06 -19.49
CA SER A 239 -4.31 3.74 -19.50
C SER A 239 -5.41 3.63 -18.44
N CYS A 240 -5.14 4.08 -17.21
CA CYS A 240 -6.14 4.13 -16.14
C CYS A 240 -7.33 5.04 -16.47
N PHE A 241 -7.10 6.16 -17.18
CA PHE A 241 -8.17 7.04 -17.57
C PHE A 241 -9.15 6.34 -18.53
N PHE A 242 -8.65 5.64 -19.54
CA PHE A 242 -9.49 4.88 -20.46
C PHE A 242 -10.16 3.70 -19.75
N GLU A 243 -9.45 2.98 -18.88
CA GLU A 243 -10.03 1.91 -18.05
C GLU A 243 -11.19 2.43 -17.19
N PHE A 244 -11.00 3.58 -16.54
CA PHE A 244 -12.02 4.21 -15.73
C PHE A 244 -13.26 4.61 -16.53
N LEU A 245 -13.07 5.19 -17.73
CA LEU A 245 -14.17 5.53 -18.64
C LEU A 245 -14.93 4.28 -19.06
N PHE A 246 -14.23 3.22 -19.42
CA PHE A 246 -14.82 1.94 -19.81
C PHE A 246 -15.65 1.35 -18.66
N MET A 247 -15.10 1.28 -17.45
CA MET A 247 -15.81 0.81 -16.26
C MET A 247 -17.09 1.62 -16.01
N HIS A 248 -17.06 2.93 -16.27
CA HIS A 248 -18.20 3.80 -16.07
C HIS A 248 -19.30 3.56 -17.13
N LEU A 249 -18.94 3.51 -18.40
CA LEU A 249 -19.87 3.31 -19.51
C LEU A 249 -20.64 1.98 -19.40
N PHE A 250 -19.95 0.90 -19.01
CA PHE A 250 -20.59 -0.41 -18.84
C PHE A 250 -21.43 -0.51 -17.56
N SER A 251 -21.09 0.22 -16.51
CA SER A 251 -21.91 0.29 -15.28
C SER A 251 -23.25 0.98 -15.54
N VAL A 252 -23.27 2.03 -16.36
CA VAL A 252 -24.49 2.78 -16.72
C VAL A 252 -25.42 1.98 -17.61
N ARG A 253 -24.88 1.14 -18.54
CA ARG A 253 -25.71 0.27 -19.41
C ARG A 253 -26.45 -0.82 -18.63
N LYS A 254 -25.83 -1.43 -17.60
CA LYS A 254 -26.49 -2.47 -16.78
C LYS A 254 -27.66 -1.93 -15.95
N THR A 255 -27.61 -0.68 -15.50
CA THR A 255 -28.72 -0.07 -14.73
C THR A 255 -29.91 0.32 -15.62
N LYS A 256 -29.71 0.62 -16.90
CA LYS A 256 -30.81 0.90 -17.83
C LYS A 256 -31.54 -0.35 -18.29
N HIS A 257 -30.88 -1.51 -18.38
CA HIS A 257 -31.53 -2.79 -18.79
C HIS A 257 -32.30 -3.46 -17.65
N ASN A 258 -32.11 -3.07 -16.38
CA ASN A 258 -32.84 -3.60 -15.22
C ASN A 258 -34.01 -2.68 -14.81
N SER A 259 -34.31 -1.62 -15.56
CA SER A 259 -35.40 -0.67 -15.30
C SER A 259 -36.46 -0.67 -16.44
N GLU A 260 -36.34 -1.59 -17.40
CA GLU A 260 -37.35 -1.99 -18.37
C GLU A 260 -37.88 -3.41 -18.04
#